data_5ddc7e6d403b3de2c06110a6dc5f2fb6
#
_entry.id   5ddc7e6d403b3de2c06110a6dc5f2fb6
#
_cell.length_a   1.000
_cell.length_b   1.000
_cell.length_c   1.000
_cell.angle_alpha   90.00
_cell.angle_beta   90.00
_cell.angle_gamma   90.00
#
_symmetry.space_group_name_H-M   'P 1'
#
loop_
_entity.id
_entity.type
_entity.pdbx_description
1 polymer ?
#
loop_
_entity_poly.entity_id
_entity_poly.type
_entity_poly.pdbx_seq_one_letter_code
_entity_poly.pdbx_strand_id
1 'polypeptide(L)'
;MINASTTVTELSHSELSHSELSASGAASQVQAPSAFAAAEIQLNEFIDLEQYPVHDLQSPLRAALLEQCRAGLESVGCAHVPNFIRPQAIAKMQREASNLMDFARPADSEINPYLTADDPTLAVDHPKRFFEQRTSSFINSNHLEPQSMLRKIYDCDVLVHFFAQCLNQGPIYRWADPLARNPYSVMNDNDYFPWHFDGNEFTVSMLVQEADSGGDFEYVPNLRNPNDERFDEVAKVLHNQDRSQVQSLSLKCGDLQLFKGRYSMHRVTKTQGQPRIIALPTYVTDPYLVNRPYHAKAFYGESLAIHHEREMQRMDNLTD
;
A
#
# COMPACT_ATOMS: atom_id res chain seq x y z
N MET A 1 55.61 15.87 29.39
CA MET A 1 55.81 15.53 30.78
C MET A 1 54.51 14.89 31.23
N ILE A 2 54.34 13.67 31.56
CA ILE A 2 55.08 12.55 32.06
C ILE A 2 54.45 11.28 31.53
N ASN A 3 55.27 10.34 31.04
CA ASN A 3 54.99 8.93 30.79
C ASN A 3 54.59 8.19 32.05
N ALA A 4 53.81 7.14 31.91
CA ALA A 4 54.03 5.88 32.65
C ALA A 4 53.38 4.68 31.93
N SER A 5 54.21 3.89 31.37
CA SER A 5 54.16 2.49 30.96
C SER A 5 54.18 1.58 32.21
N THR A 6 53.67 0.35 32.08
CA THR A 6 54.09 -0.88 32.80
C THR A 6 52.88 -1.81 32.96
N THR A 7 52.83 -3.11 32.84
CA THR A 7 53.75 -4.18 32.43
C THR A 7 52.91 -5.45 32.28
N VAL A 8 53.32 -6.31 31.35
CA VAL A 8 52.86 -7.70 31.15
C VAL A 8 53.27 -8.58 32.32
N THR A 9 52.42 -9.53 32.72
CA THR A 9 52.88 -10.71 33.48
C THR A 9 52.15 -11.95 32.97
N GLU A 10 52.95 -12.79 32.28
CA GLU A 10 52.68 -14.21 32.03
C GLU A 10 52.85 -15.01 33.33
N LEU A 11 52.02 -16.01 33.54
CA LEU A 11 52.33 -17.18 34.36
C LEU A 11 51.71 -18.45 33.77
N SER A 12 52.55 -19.45 33.75
CA SER A 12 52.58 -20.74 33.09
C SER A 12 51.74 -21.85 33.73
N HIS A 13 51.38 -22.80 32.85
CA HIS A 13 51.13 -24.25 32.99
C HIS A 13 51.05 -24.92 34.35
N SER A 14 49.96 -25.73 34.51
CA SER A 14 50.09 -27.08 35.06
C SER A 14 49.03 -28.02 34.49
N GLU A 15 49.46 -29.10 33.86
CA GLU A 15 48.72 -30.27 33.40
C GLU A 15 48.11 -31.04 34.58
N LEU A 16 46.93 -31.59 34.41
CA LEU A 16 46.51 -32.87 35.02
C LEU A 16 45.49 -33.57 34.16
N SER A 17 45.69 -34.86 34.00
CA SER A 17 45.16 -35.85 33.08
C SER A 17 43.85 -36.49 33.48
N HIS A 18 43.11 -36.92 32.41
CA HIS A 18 42.24 -38.09 32.25
C HIS A 18 41.11 -38.43 33.23
N SER A 19 39.89 -38.41 32.69
CA SER A 19 39.08 -39.65 32.62
C SER A 19 37.94 -39.51 31.63
N GLU A 20 37.84 -40.47 30.72
CA GLU A 20 36.79 -40.68 29.73
C GLU A 20 35.43 -40.98 30.42
N LEU A 21 34.37 -40.34 29.94
CA LEU A 21 33.04 -40.93 29.97
C LEU A 21 32.29 -40.48 28.70
N SER A 22 32.20 -41.41 27.77
CA SER A 22 31.34 -41.32 26.58
C SER A 22 29.88 -41.27 26.96
N ALA A 23 29.18 -40.20 26.53
CA ALA A 23 27.76 -40.22 26.40
C ALA A 23 27.39 -39.60 25.03
N SER A 24 27.09 -40.47 24.06
CA SER A 24 26.55 -40.12 22.77
C SER A 24 25.14 -39.61 22.96
N GLY A 25 24.97 -38.30 22.98
CA GLY A 25 23.71 -37.61 22.81
C GLY A 25 23.78 -36.81 21.52
N ALA A 26 23.31 -37.38 20.41
CA ALA A 26 23.13 -36.65 19.17
C ALA A 26 22.03 -35.58 19.39
N ALA A 27 22.45 -34.42 19.86
CA ALA A 27 21.63 -33.22 19.76
C ALA A 27 21.54 -32.87 18.28
N SER A 28 20.38 -33.16 17.67
CA SER A 28 20.01 -32.67 16.35
C SER A 28 20.11 -31.15 16.37
N GLN A 29 21.24 -30.64 15.84
CA GLN A 29 21.35 -29.20 15.58
C GLN A 29 20.33 -28.87 14.47
N VAL A 30 19.18 -28.34 14.87
CA VAL A 30 18.27 -27.66 13.94
C VAL A 30 19.04 -26.46 13.42
N GLN A 31 19.62 -26.60 12.26
CA GLN A 31 20.35 -25.55 11.57
C GLN A 31 19.35 -24.41 11.29
N ALA A 32 19.61 -23.21 11.75
CA ALA A 32 18.79 -22.05 11.45
C ALA A 32 18.60 -21.94 9.92
N PRO A 33 17.39 -21.73 9.42
CA PRO A 33 17.16 -21.60 7.98
C PRO A 33 18.03 -20.51 7.39
N SER A 34 18.52 -20.70 6.16
CA SER A 34 19.22 -19.65 5.43
C SER A 34 18.32 -18.40 5.33
N ALA A 35 18.91 -17.21 5.16
CA ALA A 35 18.13 -15.97 5.02
C ALA A 35 17.07 -16.08 3.90
N PHE A 36 17.37 -16.83 2.84
CA PHE A 36 16.45 -17.12 1.75
C PHE A 36 15.29 -18.03 2.20
N ALA A 37 15.56 -19.11 2.91
CA ALA A 37 14.52 -20.00 3.45
C ALA A 37 13.65 -19.29 4.51
N ALA A 38 14.23 -18.40 5.31
CA ALA A 38 13.47 -17.58 6.26
C ALA A 38 12.51 -16.60 5.54
N ALA A 39 12.96 -15.97 4.46
CA ALA A 39 12.11 -15.09 3.64
C ALA A 39 10.97 -15.86 2.96
N GLU A 40 11.22 -17.07 2.46
CA GLU A 40 10.21 -17.94 1.86
C GLU A 40 9.16 -18.39 2.88
N ILE A 41 9.59 -18.78 4.09
CA ILE A 41 8.66 -19.13 5.19
C ILE A 41 7.78 -17.92 5.53
N GLN A 42 8.35 -16.73 5.61
CA GLN A 42 7.59 -15.51 5.88
C GLN A 42 6.58 -15.21 4.77
N LEU A 43 6.96 -15.28 3.50
CA LEU A 43 6.08 -15.08 2.35
C LEU A 43 4.91 -16.07 2.34
N ASN A 44 5.18 -17.34 2.60
CA ASN A 44 4.18 -18.40 2.60
C ASN A 44 3.13 -18.23 3.73
N GLU A 45 3.40 -17.37 4.72
CA GLU A 45 2.39 -17.00 5.74
C GLU A 45 1.20 -16.24 5.11
N PHE A 46 1.43 -15.48 4.05
CA PHE A 46 0.41 -14.60 3.47
C PHE A 46 0.19 -14.73 1.96
N ILE A 47 1.10 -15.38 1.19
CA ILE A 47 0.95 -15.64 -0.25
C ILE A 47 0.98 -17.14 -0.51
N ASP A 48 0.18 -17.61 -1.45
CA ASP A 48 0.29 -18.95 -1.99
C ASP A 48 1.44 -19.03 -3.00
N LEU A 49 2.62 -19.50 -2.54
CA LEU A 49 3.81 -19.54 -3.36
C LEU A 49 3.79 -20.63 -4.45
N GLU A 50 2.90 -21.62 -4.35
CA GLU A 50 2.67 -22.57 -5.43
C GLU A 50 1.93 -21.91 -6.60
N GLN A 51 0.96 -21.07 -6.30
CA GLN A 51 0.21 -20.31 -7.30
C GLN A 51 0.95 -19.05 -7.74
N TYR A 52 1.55 -18.32 -6.81
CA TYR A 52 2.21 -17.03 -7.02
C TYR A 52 3.66 -17.04 -6.51
N PRO A 53 4.60 -17.68 -7.22
CA PRO A 53 6.00 -17.80 -6.79
C PRO A 53 6.78 -16.49 -6.94
N VAL A 54 6.32 -15.42 -6.28
CA VAL A 54 6.85 -14.05 -6.40
C VAL A 54 8.33 -13.91 -6.02
N HIS A 55 8.86 -14.85 -5.22
CA HIS A 55 10.25 -14.91 -4.79
C HIS A 55 11.18 -15.61 -5.79
N ASP A 56 10.65 -16.52 -6.61
CA ASP A 56 11.45 -17.31 -7.55
C ASP A 56 11.61 -16.59 -8.90
N LEU A 57 12.76 -15.92 -9.07
CA LEU A 57 13.07 -15.13 -10.27
C LEU A 57 13.17 -15.98 -11.54
N GLN A 58 13.31 -17.30 -11.43
CA GLN A 58 13.42 -18.22 -12.56
C GLN A 58 12.09 -18.89 -12.90
N SER A 59 11.06 -18.70 -12.08
CA SER A 59 9.76 -19.36 -12.27
C SER A 59 9.04 -18.86 -13.52
N PRO A 60 8.64 -19.74 -14.44
CA PRO A 60 7.79 -19.38 -15.57
C PRO A 60 6.42 -18.83 -15.15
N LEU A 61 5.86 -19.30 -14.02
CA LEU A 61 4.60 -18.78 -13.47
C LEU A 61 4.74 -17.33 -13.03
N ARG A 62 5.87 -16.99 -12.38
CA ARG A 62 6.18 -15.61 -12.03
C ARG A 62 6.32 -14.71 -13.25
N ALA A 63 7.02 -15.19 -14.29
CA ALA A 63 7.19 -14.43 -15.52
C ALA A 63 5.83 -14.16 -16.21
N ALA A 64 4.96 -15.18 -16.28
CA ALA A 64 3.60 -15.02 -16.81
C ALA A 64 2.75 -14.04 -15.99
N LEU A 65 2.85 -14.08 -14.67
CA LEU A 65 2.14 -13.14 -13.78
C LEU A 65 2.60 -11.69 -13.99
N LEU A 66 3.91 -11.47 -14.13
CA LEU A 66 4.46 -10.14 -14.43
C LEU A 66 3.94 -9.61 -15.78
N GLU A 67 3.93 -10.46 -16.81
CA GLU A 67 3.41 -10.09 -18.12
C GLU A 67 1.92 -9.75 -18.06
N GLN A 68 1.12 -10.55 -17.38
CA GLN A 68 -0.31 -10.28 -17.13
C GLN A 68 -0.51 -8.93 -16.45
N CYS A 69 0.24 -8.64 -15.38
CA CYS A 69 0.12 -7.38 -14.65
C CYS A 69 0.49 -6.18 -15.54
N ARG A 70 1.59 -6.28 -16.30
CA ARG A 70 2.03 -5.22 -17.23
C ARG A 70 1.01 -4.96 -18.32
N ALA A 71 0.53 -6.02 -18.96
CA ALA A 71 -0.49 -5.92 -19.99
C ALA A 71 -1.78 -5.24 -19.48
N GLY A 72 -2.24 -5.58 -18.28
CA GLY A 72 -3.39 -4.94 -17.65
C GLY A 72 -3.15 -3.46 -17.36
N LEU A 73 -2.00 -3.12 -16.78
CA LEU A 73 -1.63 -1.74 -16.47
C LEU A 73 -1.43 -0.88 -17.73
N GLU A 74 -0.96 -1.47 -18.83
CA GLU A 74 -0.81 -0.78 -20.10
C GLU A 74 -2.14 -0.56 -20.81
N SER A 75 -2.96 -1.61 -20.91
CA SER A 75 -4.20 -1.58 -21.69
C SER A 75 -5.33 -0.82 -21.02
N VAL A 76 -5.53 -1.05 -19.70
CA VAL A 76 -6.66 -0.48 -18.94
C VAL A 76 -6.24 0.23 -17.65
N GLY A 77 -4.96 0.47 -17.42
CA GLY A 77 -4.44 1.16 -16.21
C GLY A 77 -4.63 0.38 -14.91
N CYS A 78 -5.06 -0.88 -14.98
CA CYS A 78 -5.38 -1.73 -13.83
C CYS A 78 -4.91 -3.16 -14.05
N ALA A 79 -4.25 -3.75 -13.07
CA ALA A 79 -3.98 -5.18 -13.02
C ALA A 79 -4.68 -5.78 -11.79
N HIS A 80 -5.33 -6.93 -11.99
CA HIS A 80 -6.04 -7.67 -10.97
C HIS A 80 -5.45 -9.07 -10.85
N VAL A 81 -5.08 -9.46 -9.62
CA VAL A 81 -4.56 -10.78 -9.28
C VAL A 81 -5.47 -11.41 -8.23
N PRO A 82 -6.31 -12.38 -8.62
CA PRO A 82 -7.30 -12.95 -7.72
C PRO A 82 -6.64 -13.82 -6.65
N ASN A 83 -7.20 -13.84 -5.42
CA ASN A 83 -6.75 -14.67 -4.31
C ASN A 83 -5.24 -14.56 -4.01
N PHE A 84 -4.63 -13.40 -4.21
CA PHE A 84 -3.20 -13.19 -4.02
C PHE A 84 -2.78 -13.37 -2.55
N ILE A 85 -3.62 -12.91 -1.63
CA ILE A 85 -3.41 -13.08 -0.18
C ILE A 85 -4.18 -14.29 0.32
N ARG A 86 -3.51 -15.16 1.06
CA ARG A 86 -4.10 -16.37 1.62
C ARG A 86 -5.27 -16.06 2.56
N PRO A 87 -6.34 -16.88 2.59
CA PRO A 87 -7.49 -16.68 3.48
C PRO A 87 -7.12 -16.53 4.96
N GLN A 88 -6.09 -17.25 5.43
CA GLN A 88 -5.63 -17.17 6.81
C GLN A 88 -5.00 -15.80 7.15
N ALA A 89 -4.30 -15.19 6.20
CA ALA A 89 -3.75 -13.84 6.36
C ALA A 89 -4.87 -12.80 6.30
N ILE A 90 -5.84 -12.95 5.39
CA ILE A 90 -7.06 -12.12 5.33
C ILE A 90 -7.80 -12.16 6.66
N ALA A 91 -8.02 -13.34 7.23
CA ALA A 91 -8.68 -13.48 8.54
C ALA A 91 -7.92 -12.77 9.68
N LYS A 92 -6.58 -12.72 9.62
CA LYS A 92 -5.77 -11.92 10.56
C LYS A 92 -5.97 -10.43 10.33
N MET A 93 -5.93 -9.96 9.07
CA MET A 93 -6.13 -8.55 8.71
C MET A 93 -7.55 -8.07 9.07
N GLN A 94 -8.57 -8.90 8.89
CA GLN A 94 -9.95 -8.59 9.33
C GLN A 94 -10.02 -8.35 10.84
N ARG A 95 -9.39 -9.23 11.64
CA ARG A 95 -9.32 -9.04 13.09
C ARG A 95 -8.54 -7.80 13.49
N GLU A 96 -7.41 -7.53 12.82
CA GLU A 96 -6.62 -6.30 13.04
C GLU A 96 -7.47 -5.05 12.80
N ALA A 97 -8.11 -4.97 11.63
CA ALA A 97 -8.97 -3.85 11.28
C ALA A 97 -10.15 -3.72 12.26
N SER A 98 -10.81 -4.83 12.62
CA SER A 98 -11.91 -4.84 13.60
C SER A 98 -11.49 -4.30 14.96
N ASN A 99 -10.30 -4.67 15.45
CA ASN A 99 -9.77 -4.20 16.73
C ASN A 99 -9.38 -2.71 16.69
N LEU A 100 -9.20 -2.14 15.51
CA LEU A 100 -8.79 -0.76 15.30
C LEU A 100 -9.93 0.15 14.82
N MET A 101 -11.18 -0.36 14.75
CA MET A 101 -12.33 0.40 14.24
C MET A 101 -12.58 1.71 15.00
N ASP A 102 -12.31 1.75 16.29
CA ASP A 102 -12.45 2.98 17.11
C ASP A 102 -11.46 4.10 16.67
N PHE A 103 -10.42 3.74 15.94
CA PHE A 103 -9.47 4.68 15.33
C PHE A 103 -9.82 5.03 13.89
N ALA A 104 -10.85 4.41 13.31
CA ALA A 104 -11.30 4.76 11.96
C ALA A 104 -11.85 6.19 11.95
N ARG A 105 -11.16 7.08 11.27
CA ARG A 105 -11.57 8.49 11.17
C ARG A 105 -12.47 8.67 9.96
N PRO A 106 -13.72 9.06 10.15
CA PRO A 106 -14.60 9.44 9.05
C PRO A 106 -14.01 10.64 8.30
N ALA A 107 -14.12 10.62 6.99
CA ALA A 107 -13.93 11.83 6.23
C ALA A 107 -15.13 12.74 6.43
N ASP A 108 -14.85 13.97 6.78
CA ASP A 108 -15.86 15.04 6.88
C ASP A 108 -15.47 16.17 5.92
N SER A 109 -15.20 15.80 4.67
CA SER A 109 -14.75 16.76 3.68
C SER A 109 -15.39 16.52 2.32
N GLU A 110 -15.80 17.61 1.70
CA GLU A 110 -16.08 17.61 0.27
C GLU A 110 -14.77 17.61 -0.51
N ILE A 111 -14.70 16.82 -1.55
CA ILE A 111 -13.56 16.75 -2.46
C ILE A 111 -14.00 16.93 -3.90
N ASN A 112 -13.15 17.55 -4.69
CA ASN A 112 -13.26 17.53 -6.14
C ASN A 112 -12.36 16.42 -6.72
N PRO A 113 -12.48 16.06 -8.01
CA PRO A 113 -11.69 14.98 -8.60
C PRO A 113 -10.18 15.16 -8.53
N TYR A 114 -9.69 16.35 -8.31
CA TYR A 114 -8.28 16.70 -8.29
C TYR A 114 -7.73 16.91 -6.87
N LEU A 115 -8.59 16.74 -5.84
CA LEU A 115 -8.24 16.92 -4.43
C LEU A 115 -7.68 18.31 -4.11
N THR A 116 -8.14 19.34 -4.83
CA THR A 116 -7.69 20.74 -4.68
C THR A 116 -8.74 21.60 -3.99
N ALA A 117 -8.34 22.76 -3.49
CA ALA A 117 -9.26 23.79 -3.03
C ALA A 117 -10.12 24.30 -4.22
N ASP A 118 -11.29 24.90 -3.91
CA ASP A 118 -12.09 25.58 -4.92
C ASP A 118 -11.33 26.77 -5.51
N ASP A 119 -11.44 26.92 -6.82
CA ASP A 119 -10.90 28.08 -7.55
C ASP A 119 -12.07 28.85 -8.19
N PRO A 120 -12.56 29.92 -7.54
CA PRO A 120 -13.69 30.71 -8.04
C PRO A 120 -13.39 31.47 -9.34
N THR A 121 -12.16 31.47 -9.83
CA THR A 121 -11.82 32.08 -11.15
C THR A 121 -12.20 31.17 -12.31
N LEU A 122 -12.41 29.88 -12.05
CA LEU A 122 -12.87 28.92 -13.04
C LEU A 122 -14.40 28.99 -13.22
N ALA A 123 -14.89 28.51 -14.36
CA ALA A 123 -16.33 28.38 -14.61
C ALA A 123 -16.99 27.47 -13.56
N VAL A 124 -18.25 27.74 -13.23
CA VAL A 124 -18.98 27.03 -12.16
C VAL A 124 -19.14 25.52 -12.43
N ASP A 125 -19.17 25.15 -13.71
CA ASP A 125 -19.25 23.76 -14.20
C ASP A 125 -17.91 23.12 -14.48
N HIS A 126 -16.80 23.79 -14.15
CA HIS A 126 -15.46 23.25 -14.33
C HIS A 126 -15.21 22.05 -13.39
N PRO A 127 -14.62 20.92 -13.84
CA PRO A 127 -14.39 19.73 -13.02
C PRO A 127 -13.66 19.97 -11.69
N LYS A 128 -12.76 20.95 -11.60
CA LYS A 128 -12.12 21.36 -10.34
C LYS A 128 -13.06 22.02 -9.34
N ARG A 129 -14.27 22.37 -9.75
CA ARG A 129 -15.34 22.96 -8.92
C ARG A 129 -16.50 21.99 -8.65
N PHE A 130 -16.36 20.74 -9.10
CA PHE A 130 -17.35 19.69 -8.83
C PHE A 130 -16.99 19.01 -7.49
N PHE A 131 -17.63 19.41 -6.42
CA PHE A 131 -17.40 18.88 -5.08
C PHE A 131 -18.46 17.87 -4.69
N GLU A 132 -18.03 16.75 -4.13
CA GLU A 132 -18.88 15.72 -3.53
C GLU A 132 -18.38 15.36 -2.13
N GLN A 133 -19.31 15.04 -1.23
CA GLN A 133 -18.97 14.56 0.11
C GLN A 133 -18.25 13.21 0.02
N ARG A 134 -17.09 13.09 0.65
CA ARG A 134 -16.44 11.80 0.88
C ARG A 134 -16.88 11.27 2.25
N THR A 135 -17.29 10.01 2.34
CA THR A 135 -17.77 9.40 3.58
C THR A 135 -16.88 8.26 4.08
N SER A 136 -15.93 7.77 3.26
CA SER A 136 -14.98 6.72 3.66
C SER A 136 -14.09 7.15 4.82
N SER A 137 -13.70 6.20 5.66
CA SER A 137 -12.80 6.39 6.79
C SER A 137 -11.42 5.80 6.55
N PHE A 138 -10.41 6.26 7.29
CA PHE A 138 -9.11 5.61 7.34
C PHE A 138 -8.72 5.21 8.76
N ILE A 139 -8.16 4.00 8.91
CA ILE A 139 -7.36 3.60 10.06
C ILE A 139 -5.92 3.89 9.69
N ASN A 140 -5.33 4.90 10.32
CA ASN A 140 -4.00 5.39 9.98
C ASN A 140 -2.91 4.36 10.30
N SER A 141 -1.83 4.41 9.56
CA SER A 141 -0.70 3.46 9.66
C SER A 141 0.01 3.45 11.01
N ASN A 142 -0.01 4.57 11.74
CA ASN A 142 0.59 4.68 13.06
C ASN A 142 -0.15 3.88 14.15
N HIS A 143 -1.37 3.40 13.89
CA HIS A 143 -2.10 2.49 14.78
C HIS A 143 -1.76 1.02 14.54
N LEU A 144 -1.04 0.70 13.46
CA LEU A 144 -0.66 -0.67 13.14
C LEU A 144 0.61 -1.07 13.89
N GLU A 145 0.51 -2.10 14.70
CA GLU A 145 1.65 -2.68 15.42
C GLU A 145 2.66 -3.32 14.46
N PRO A 146 3.98 -3.35 14.80
CA PRO A 146 5.00 -3.93 13.93
C PRO A 146 4.76 -5.40 13.53
N GLN A 147 4.07 -6.18 14.39
CA GLN A 147 3.75 -7.58 14.16
C GLN A 147 2.45 -7.81 13.39
N SER A 148 1.69 -6.74 13.05
CA SER A 148 0.44 -6.88 12.31
C SER A 148 0.68 -7.51 10.93
N MET A 149 -0.33 -8.20 10.41
CA MET A 149 -0.21 -8.88 9.11
C MET A 149 -0.02 -7.87 7.98
N LEU A 150 -0.78 -6.77 7.99
CA LEU A 150 -0.61 -5.72 6.99
C LEU A 150 0.81 -5.12 7.04
N ARG A 151 1.38 -4.94 8.22
CA ARG A 151 2.75 -4.43 8.37
C ARG A 151 3.79 -5.40 7.83
N LYS A 152 3.64 -6.70 8.09
CA LYS A 152 4.53 -7.75 7.54
C LYS A 152 4.49 -7.77 6.00
N ILE A 153 3.30 -7.66 5.41
CA ILE A 153 3.13 -7.57 3.95
C ILE A 153 3.82 -6.32 3.42
N TYR A 154 3.59 -5.18 4.04
CA TYR A 154 4.18 -3.89 3.64
C TYR A 154 5.71 -3.88 3.74
N ASP A 155 6.27 -4.47 4.79
CA ASP A 155 7.71 -4.49 5.06
C ASP A 155 8.45 -5.60 4.27
N CYS A 156 7.76 -6.38 3.45
CA CYS A 156 8.34 -7.47 2.67
C CYS A 156 9.07 -6.96 1.41
N ASP A 157 10.41 -7.01 1.38
CA ASP A 157 11.23 -6.55 0.25
C ASP A 157 10.94 -7.30 -1.05
N VAL A 158 10.63 -8.60 -0.97
CA VAL A 158 10.28 -9.41 -2.15
C VAL A 158 9.06 -8.83 -2.85
N LEU A 159 8.05 -8.37 -2.09
CA LEU A 159 6.86 -7.74 -2.65
C LEU A 159 7.17 -6.36 -3.25
N VAL A 160 8.02 -5.56 -2.62
CA VAL A 160 8.44 -4.27 -3.19
C VAL A 160 9.08 -4.49 -4.57
N HIS A 161 9.99 -5.46 -4.68
CA HIS A 161 10.59 -5.81 -5.97
C HIS A 161 9.59 -6.35 -6.99
N PHE A 162 8.68 -7.20 -6.55
CA PHE A 162 7.64 -7.75 -7.42
C PHE A 162 6.72 -6.64 -7.95
N PHE A 163 6.24 -5.74 -7.11
CA PHE A 163 5.39 -4.61 -7.53
C PHE A 163 6.14 -3.65 -8.47
N ALA A 164 7.40 -3.33 -8.19
CA ALA A 164 8.22 -2.51 -9.10
C ALA A 164 8.29 -3.11 -10.50
N GLN A 165 8.46 -4.43 -10.58
CA GLN A 165 8.52 -5.14 -11.87
C GLN A 165 7.15 -5.22 -12.56
N CYS A 166 6.05 -5.42 -11.83
CA CYS A 166 4.70 -5.34 -12.39
C CYS A 166 4.41 -3.97 -12.99
N LEU A 167 4.80 -2.91 -12.28
CA LEU A 167 4.59 -1.52 -12.68
C LEU A 167 5.53 -1.08 -13.82
N ASN A 168 6.52 -1.92 -14.17
CA ASN A 168 7.61 -1.57 -15.09
C ASN A 168 8.30 -0.25 -14.70
N GLN A 169 8.48 -0.04 -13.39
CA GLN A 169 9.13 1.11 -12.81
C GLN A 169 10.56 0.76 -12.37
N GLY A 170 11.40 1.79 -12.20
CA GLY A 170 12.66 1.70 -11.50
C GLY A 170 12.46 1.31 -10.02
N PRO A 171 13.41 1.58 -9.13
CA PRO A 171 13.22 1.30 -7.72
C PRO A 171 12.02 2.07 -7.18
N ILE A 172 11.14 1.35 -6.47
CA ILE A 172 10.09 1.95 -5.65
C ILE A 172 10.45 1.81 -4.18
N TYR A 173 9.98 2.74 -3.38
CA TYR A 173 10.28 2.83 -1.96
C TYR A 173 8.99 2.79 -1.15
N ARG A 174 9.08 2.30 0.07
CA ARG A 174 7.99 2.43 1.05
C ARG A 174 7.77 3.90 1.34
N TRP A 175 6.52 4.32 1.36
CA TRP A 175 6.20 5.73 1.60
C TRP A 175 6.65 6.18 2.99
N ALA A 176 7.34 7.31 3.05
CA ALA A 176 7.89 7.86 4.31
C ALA A 176 6.81 8.42 5.25
N ASP A 177 5.58 8.65 4.75
CA ASP A 177 4.47 9.21 5.50
C ASP A 177 4.00 8.28 6.63
N PRO A 178 4.10 8.67 7.91
CA PRO A 178 3.78 7.79 9.02
C PRO A 178 2.28 7.50 9.17
N LEU A 179 1.40 8.35 8.62
CA LEU A 179 -0.06 8.18 8.71
C LEU A 179 -0.59 7.34 7.54
N ALA A 180 0.02 7.50 6.36
CA ALA A 180 -0.54 7.06 5.09
C ALA A 180 0.17 5.85 4.45
N ARG A 181 1.32 5.42 4.96
CA ARG A 181 2.17 4.41 4.30
C ARG A 181 1.50 3.05 4.06
N ASN A 182 0.59 2.63 4.95
CA ASN A 182 -0.15 1.38 4.81
C ASN A 182 -1.46 1.37 5.61
N PRO A 183 -2.39 2.31 5.38
CA PRO A 183 -3.64 2.39 6.12
C PRO A 183 -4.63 1.30 5.68
N TYR A 184 -5.65 1.07 6.51
CA TYR A 184 -6.90 0.49 6.05
C TYR A 184 -7.87 1.60 5.67
N SER A 185 -8.50 1.50 4.49
CA SER A 185 -9.68 2.29 4.16
C SER A 185 -10.93 1.49 4.51
N VAL A 186 -11.83 2.13 5.22
CA VAL A 186 -13.07 1.54 5.73
C VAL A 186 -14.26 2.30 5.18
N MET A 187 -15.23 1.59 4.65
CA MET A 187 -16.50 2.12 4.18
C MET A 187 -17.62 1.37 4.88
N ASN A 188 -18.33 2.05 5.77
CA ASN A 188 -19.48 1.51 6.49
C ASN A 188 -20.72 1.48 5.59
N ASP A 189 -21.87 1.07 6.14
CA ASP A 189 -23.14 1.10 5.42
C ASP A 189 -23.44 2.49 4.87
N ASN A 190 -23.77 2.57 3.57
CA ASN A 190 -23.98 3.79 2.80
C ASN A 190 -22.77 4.68 2.53
N ASP A 191 -21.57 4.29 2.94
CA ASP A 191 -20.35 5.02 2.58
C ASP A 191 -19.98 4.84 1.10
N TYR A 192 -19.27 5.84 0.56
CA TYR A 192 -18.72 5.82 -0.78
C TYR A 192 -17.48 6.70 -0.87
N PHE A 193 -16.69 6.52 -1.94
CA PHE A 193 -15.59 7.40 -2.26
C PHE A 193 -15.87 8.01 -3.65
N PRO A 194 -16.06 9.34 -3.76
CA PRO A 194 -16.46 9.96 -5.02
C PRO A 194 -15.35 9.91 -6.08
N TRP A 195 -15.67 10.30 -7.29
CA TRP A 195 -14.72 10.35 -8.39
C TRP A 195 -13.52 11.22 -8.06
N HIS A 196 -12.31 10.66 -8.20
CA HIS A 196 -11.05 11.34 -7.95
C HIS A 196 -9.89 10.75 -8.76
N PHE A 197 -8.78 11.49 -8.80
CA PHE A 197 -7.46 10.99 -9.18
C PHE A 197 -6.60 10.86 -7.93
N ASP A 198 -5.69 9.87 -7.92
CA ASP A 198 -4.70 9.77 -6.84
C ASP A 198 -3.60 10.81 -7.00
N GLY A 199 -3.01 11.25 -5.89
CA GLY A 199 -1.79 12.03 -5.88
C GLY A 199 -0.56 11.21 -6.29
N ASN A 200 -0.59 9.89 -6.07
CA ASN A 200 0.47 8.95 -6.43
C ASN A 200 0.30 8.42 -7.85
N GLU A 201 1.41 8.09 -8.51
CA GLU A 201 1.36 7.52 -9.87
C GLU A 201 0.62 6.18 -9.91
N PHE A 202 0.78 5.37 -8.89
CA PHE A 202 0.14 4.05 -8.78
C PHE A 202 -0.26 3.75 -7.34
N THR A 203 -1.25 2.88 -7.21
CA THR A 203 -1.79 2.40 -5.94
C THR A 203 -1.76 0.88 -5.91
N VAL A 204 -1.32 0.32 -4.79
CA VAL A 204 -1.43 -1.10 -4.46
C VAL A 204 -2.56 -1.26 -3.45
N SER A 205 -3.50 -2.14 -3.72
CA SER A 205 -4.61 -2.39 -2.81
C SER A 205 -4.95 -3.87 -2.69
N MET A 206 -5.42 -4.29 -1.52
CA MET A 206 -5.82 -5.66 -1.24
C MET A 206 -7.15 -5.64 -0.51
N LEU A 207 -8.18 -6.30 -1.08
CA LEU A 207 -9.47 -6.35 -0.42
C LEU A 207 -9.42 -7.30 0.77
N VAL A 208 -9.78 -6.79 1.94
CA VAL A 208 -9.76 -7.51 3.22
C VAL A 208 -11.16 -7.96 3.63
N GLN A 209 -12.17 -7.13 3.37
CA GLN A 209 -13.56 -7.44 3.67
C GLN A 209 -14.47 -6.83 2.61
N GLU A 210 -15.37 -7.64 2.09
CA GLU A 210 -16.42 -7.21 1.15
C GLU A 210 -17.58 -6.57 1.92
N ALA A 211 -18.30 -5.62 1.33
CA ALA A 211 -19.64 -5.24 1.77
C ALA A 211 -20.64 -6.35 1.39
N ASP A 212 -21.86 -6.32 1.94
CA ASP A 212 -22.91 -7.25 1.54
C ASP A 212 -23.38 -6.99 0.10
N SER A 213 -23.34 -5.71 -0.34
CA SER A 213 -23.52 -5.32 -1.74
C SER A 213 -22.89 -3.93 -2.01
N GLY A 214 -22.67 -3.63 -3.28
CA GLY A 214 -21.98 -2.40 -3.70
C GLY A 214 -20.49 -2.41 -3.35
N GLY A 215 -19.89 -1.21 -3.25
CA GLY A 215 -18.45 -1.08 -3.01
C GLY A 215 -17.60 -1.47 -4.22
N ASP A 216 -18.19 -1.45 -5.41
CA ASP A 216 -17.47 -1.72 -6.66
C ASP A 216 -16.49 -0.59 -6.96
N PHE A 217 -15.34 -0.97 -7.46
CA PHE A 217 -14.34 -0.05 -7.96
C PHE A 217 -14.67 0.31 -9.41
N GLU A 218 -15.13 1.53 -9.65
CA GLU A 218 -15.35 2.05 -11.01
C GLU A 218 -14.20 2.99 -11.39
N TYR A 219 -13.76 2.90 -12.65
CA TYR A 219 -12.68 3.74 -13.15
C TYR A 219 -12.76 4.00 -14.65
N VAL A 220 -12.14 5.10 -15.09
CA VAL A 220 -11.94 5.43 -16.50
C VAL A 220 -10.46 5.34 -16.81
N PRO A 221 -10.04 4.35 -17.63
CA PRO A 221 -8.64 4.09 -17.91
C PRO A 221 -7.95 5.28 -18.57
N ASN A 222 -6.79 5.70 -18.02
CA ASN A 222 -5.89 6.69 -18.64
C ASN A 222 -6.63 7.94 -19.15
N LEU A 223 -7.61 8.44 -18.37
CA LEU A 223 -8.47 9.56 -18.76
C LEU A 223 -7.66 10.85 -18.94
N ARG A 224 -6.61 11.05 -18.14
CA ARG A 224 -5.67 12.18 -18.30
C ARG A 224 -4.23 11.68 -18.47
N ASN A 225 -3.33 12.58 -18.84
CA ASN A 225 -1.90 12.34 -18.93
C ASN A 225 -1.11 13.57 -18.43
N PRO A 226 0.23 13.52 -18.28
CA PRO A 226 1.01 14.63 -17.73
C PRO A 226 0.90 15.97 -18.47
N ASN A 227 0.43 15.95 -19.71
CA ASN A 227 0.35 17.12 -20.57
C ASN A 227 -1.09 17.61 -20.84
N ASP A 228 -2.10 16.81 -20.45
CA ASP A 228 -3.51 17.11 -20.76
C ASP A 228 -4.45 16.51 -19.69
N GLU A 229 -5.13 17.37 -18.98
CA GLU A 229 -6.13 17.02 -17.95
C GLU A 229 -7.47 16.54 -18.54
N ARG A 230 -7.75 16.82 -19.80
CA ARG A 230 -8.97 16.42 -20.52
C ARG A 230 -10.25 16.78 -19.77
N PHE A 231 -10.33 18.01 -19.33
CA PHE A 231 -11.46 18.51 -18.50
C PHE A 231 -12.84 18.24 -19.10
N ASP A 232 -13.00 18.31 -20.42
CA ASP A 232 -14.29 18.08 -21.08
C ASP A 232 -14.74 16.62 -20.92
N GLU A 233 -13.85 15.66 -21.04
CA GLU A 233 -14.14 14.23 -20.83
C GLU A 233 -14.40 13.93 -19.37
N VAL A 234 -13.62 14.52 -18.48
CA VAL A 234 -13.83 14.41 -17.03
C VAL A 234 -15.23 14.95 -16.68
N ALA A 235 -15.62 16.13 -17.18
CA ALA A 235 -16.95 16.69 -16.95
C ALA A 235 -18.07 15.76 -17.42
N LYS A 236 -17.93 15.13 -18.59
CA LYS A 236 -18.94 14.17 -19.11
C LYS A 236 -19.16 13.00 -18.16
N VAL A 237 -18.09 12.45 -17.57
CA VAL A 237 -18.19 11.35 -16.61
C VAL A 237 -18.84 11.83 -15.31
N LEU A 238 -18.40 12.96 -14.76
CA LEU A 238 -18.93 13.53 -13.51
C LEU A 238 -20.44 13.81 -13.61
N HIS A 239 -20.89 14.35 -14.75
CA HIS A 239 -22.31 14.67 -14.99
C HIS A 239 -23.12 13.50 -15.57
N ASN A 240 -22.56 12.27 -15.60
CA ASN A 240 -23.18 11.07 -16.18
C ASN A 240 -23.63 11.24 -17.64
N GLN A 241 -23.00 12.11 -18.41
CA GLN A 241 -23.29 12.35 -19.82
C GLN A 241 -22.67 11.27 -20.72
N ASP A 242 -21.51 10.76 -20.34
CA ASP A 242 -20.85 9.64 -21.03
C ASP A 242 -20.18 8.70 -20.01
N ARG A 243 -20.65 7.46 -19.99
CA ARG A 243 -20.09 6.38 -19.19
C ARG A 243 -19.52 5.24 -20.02
N SER A 244 -19.38 5.43 -21.33
CA SER A 244 -18.96 4.37 -22.27
C SER A 244 -17.57 3.80 -21.95
N GLN A 245 -16.69 4.60 -21.36
CA GLN A 245 -15.33 4.20 -20.96
C GLN A 245 -15.24 3.76 -19.49
N VAL A 246 -16.31 3.89 -18.71
CA VAL A 246 -16.29 3.48 -17.30
C VAL A 246 -16.23 1.96 -17.22
N GLN A 247 -15.20 1.47 -16.55
CA GLN A 247 -15.04 0.06 -16.22
C GLN A 247 -15.37 -0.17 -14.75
N SER A 248 -15.80 -1.38 -14.41
CA SER A 248 -16.11 -1.79 -13.06
C SER A 248 -15.33 -3.05 -12.70
N LEU A 249 -14.76 -3.07 -11.50
CA LEU A 249 -14.06 -4.20 -10.93
C LEU A 249 -14.62 -4.51 -9.53
N SER A 250 -15.25 -5.66 -9.40
CA SER A 250 -15.72 -6.19 -8.11
C SER A 250 -14.63 -7.09 -7.53
N LEU A 251 -13.81 -6.53 -6.63
CA LEU A 251 -12.77 -7.27 -5.92
C LEU A 251 -13.38 -8.26 -4.92
N LYS A 252 -12.66 -9.37 -4.70
CA LYS A 252 -12.95 -10.36 -3.67
C LYS A 252 -11.90 -10.35 -2.56
N CYS A 253 -12.26 -10.86 -1.38
CA CYS A 253 -11.29 -10.95 -0.28
C CYS A 253 -10.03 -11.71 -0.72
N GLY A 254 -8.87 -11.08 -0.50
CA GLY A 254 -7.57 -11.62 -0.89
C GLY A 254 -7.09 -11.20 -2.26
N ASP A 255 -7.90 -10.54 -3.07
CA ASP A 255 -7.48 -10.00 -4.37
C ASP A 255 -6.49 -8.86 -4.20
N LEU A 256 -5.47 -8.85 -5.06
CA LEU A 256 -4.55 -7.74 -5.24
C LEU A 256 -4.96 -6.93 -6.48
N GLN A 257 -4.96 -5.62 -6.33
CA GLN A 257 -5.09 -4.67 -7.42
C GLN A 257 -3.86 -3.77 -7.49
N LEU A 258 -3.30 -3.60 -8.68
CA LEU A 258 -2.33 -2.56 -9.02
C LEU A 258 -3.00 -1.58 -9.97
N PHE A 259 -2.93 -0.29 -9.68
CA PHE A 259 -3.73 0.70 -10.39
C PHE A 259 -2.96 2.00 -10.63
N LYS A 260 -3.09 2.57 -11.85
CA LYS A 260 -2.49 3.86 -12.21
C LYS A 260 -3.42 5.03 -11.86
N GLY A 261 -3.62 5.25 -10.57
CA GLY A 261 -4.64 6.18 -10.05
C GLY A 261 -4.43 7.63 -10.42
N ARG A 262 -3.17 8.08 -10.64
CA ARG A 262 -2.87 9.44 -11.06
C ARG A 262 -3.47 9.80 -12.43
N TYR A 263 -3.59 8.83 -13.32
CA TYR A 263 -4.04 9.06 -14.70
C TYR A 263 -5.43 8.51 -15.00
N SER A 264 -5.95 7.69 -14.13
CA SER A 264 -7.25 7.02 -14.29
C SER A 264 -8.21 7.50 -13.20
N MET A 265 -9.20 8.31 -13.58
CA MET A 265 -10.21 8.77 -12.64
C MET A 265 -11.01 7.59 -12.12
N HIS A 266 -11.23 7.51 -10.81
CA HIS A 266 -11.86 6.34 -10.19
C HIS A 266 -12.72 6.73 -8.98
N ARG A 267 -13.60 5.81 -8.61
CA ARG A 267 -14.45 5.91 -7.42
C ARG A 267 -14.71 4.54 -6.82
N VAL A 268 -15.22 4.52 -5.59
CA VAL A 268 -15.86 3.32 -5.03
C VAL A 268 -17.34 3.61 -4.83
N THR A 269 -18.19 2.76 -5.40
CA THR A 269 -19.65 2.91 -5.31
C THR A 269 -20.13 2.73 -3.88
N LYS A 270 -21.35 3.17 -3.62
CA LYS A 270 -21.96 3.08 -2.29
C LYS A 270 -21.99 1.63 -1.79
N THR A 271 -21.53 1.43 -0.56
CA THR A 271 -21.58 0.15 0.15
C THR A 271 -22.91 -0.06 0.85
N GLN A 272 -23.30 -1.30 1.08
CA GLN A 272 -24.45 -1.67 1.88
C GLN A 272 -24.14 -2.84 2.81
N GLY A 273 -24.66 -2.76 4.03
CA GLY A 273 -24.52 -3.80 5.05
C GLY A 273 -23.20 -3.74 5.80
N GLN A 274 -22.47 -4.85 5.87
CA GLN A 274 -21.20 -4.90 6.60
C GLN A 274 -20.13 -3.96 6.00
N PRO A 275 -19.19 -3.46 6.81
CA PRO A 275 -18.13 -2.57 6.32
C PRO A 275 -17.28 -3.23 5.22
N ARG A 276 -17.01 -2.49 4.15
CA ARG A 276 -15.97 -2.83 3.18
C ARG A 276 -14.62 -2.33 3.69
N ILE A 277 -13.63 -3.21 3.73
CA ILE A 277 -12.28 -2.87 4.21
C ILE A 277 -11.26 -3.23 3.15
N ILE A 278 -10.42 -2.26 2.78
CA ILE A 278 -9.30 -2.45 1.85
C ILE A 278 -8.00 -1.98 2.49
N ALA A 279 -6.94 -2.77 2.34
CA ALA A 279 -5.59 -2.40 2.74
C ALA A 279 -4.88 -1.66 1.60
N LEU A 280 -4.17 -0.59 1.93
CA LEU A 280 -3.50 0.29 0.97
C LEU A 280 -2.01 0.41 1.30
N PRO A 281 -1.19 -0.65 1.06
CA PRO A 281 0.26 -0.54 1.18
C PRO A 281 0.79 0.40 0.10
N THR A 282 1.28 1.57 0.50
CA THR A 282 1.67 2.63 -0.43
C THR A 282 3.17 2.63 -0.67
N TYR A 283 3.54 2.67 -1.93
CA TYR A 283 4.91 2.77 -2.40
C TYR A 283 5.04 3.96 -3.34
N VAL A 284 6.23 4.55 -3.42
CA VAL A 284 6.51 5.78 -4.15
C VAL A 284 7.83 5.68 -4.90
N THR A 285 8.03 6.52 -5.90
CA THR A 285 9.29 6.61 -6.65
C THR A 285 10.31 7.55 -5.97
N ASP A 286 9.84 8.50 -5.16
CA ASP A 286 10.67 9.38 -4.32
C ASP A 286 10.64 8.93 -2.85
N PRO A 287 11.77 8.43 -2.27
CA PRO A 287 11.80 7.93 -0.88
C PRO A 287 11.54 9.00 0.18
N TYR A 288 11.55 10.28 -0.19
CA TYR A 288 11.34 11.41 0.73
C TYR A 288 9.94 12.01 0.64
N LEU A 289 9.12 11.52 -0.29
CA LEU A 289 7.76 12.00 -0.47
C LEU A 289 6.92 11.72 0.79
N VAL A 290 6.15 12.72 1.21
CA VAL A 290 5.08 12.62 2.21
C VAL A 290 3.89 13.47 1.75
N ASN A 291 2.73 13.26 2.34
CA ASN A 291 1.57 14.12 2.08
C ASN A 291 1.87 15.60 2.39
N ARG A 292 1.22 16.49 1.70
CA ARG A 292 1.14 17.90 2.09
C ARG A 292 0.38 18.02 3.42
N PRO A 293 0.67 19.03 4.26
CA PRO A 293 -0.02 19.23 5.54
C PRO A 293 -1.54 19.27 5.41
N TYR A 294 -2.04 19.92 4.35
CA TYR A 294 -3.47 20.00 4.06
C TYR A 294 -4.07 18.60 3.79
N HIS A 295 -3.45 17.81 2.91
CA HIS A 295 -3.91 16.47 2.59
C HIS A 295 -3.82 15.52 3.79
N ALA A 296 -2.70 15.57 4.53
CA ALA A 296 -2.53 14.76 5.74
C ALA A 296 -3.67 15.03 6.73
N LYS A 297 -4.02 16.31 6.95
CA LYS A 297 -5.11 16.70 7.83
C LYS A 297 -6.48 16.28 7.29
N ALA A 298 -6.74 16.48 5.99
CA ALA A 298 -8.03 16.19 5.37
C ALA A 298 -8.33 14.68 5.32
N PHE A 299 -7.31 13.84 5.06
CA PHE A 299 -7.48 12.39 4.88
C PHE A 299 -7.25 11.60 6.16
N TYR A 300 -6.28 12.00 6.99
CA TYR A 300 -5.82 11.26 8.16
C TYR A 300 -6.11 11.97 9.48
N GLY A 301 -6.76 13.14 9.42
CA GLY A 301 -7.24 13.90 10.59
C GLY A 301 -6.21 14.77 11.28
N GLU A 302 -4.93 14.64 10.93
CA GLU A 302 -3.84 15.43 11.51
C GLU A 302 -2.71 15.66 10.50
N SER A 303 -1.85 16.65 10.79
CA SER A 303 -0.58 16.82 10.09
C SER A 303 0.56 16.79 11.10
N LEU A 304 1.61 16.04 10.81
CA LEU A 304 2.79 15.87 11.67
C LEU A 304 3.90 16.85 11.26
N ALA A 305 4.90 17.01 12.13
CA ALA A 305 6.05 17.90 11.86
C ALA A 305 6.73 17.60 10.51
N ILE A 306 6.88 16.32 10.15
CA ILE A 306 7.49 15.91 8.88
C ILE A 306 6.75 16.45 7.65
N HIS A 307 5.42 16.58 7.69
CA HIS A 307 4.65 17.13 6.58
C HIS A 307 5.01 18.60 6.34
N HIS A 308 5.12 19.38 7.41
CA HIS A 308 5.50 20.80 7.35
C HIS A 308 6.95 20.99 6.94
N GLU A 309 7.87 20.17 7.45
CA GLU A 309 9.29 20.21 7.08
C GLU A 309 9.50 19.91 5.60
N ARG A 310 8.80 18.89 5.06
CA ARG A 310 8.89 18.53 3.65
C ARG A 310 8.21 19.55 2.75
N GLU A 311 7.10 20.15 3.17
CA GLU A 311 6.45 21.23 2.41
C GLU A 311 7.38 22.44 2.22
N MET A 312 8.14 22.81 3.25
CA MET A 312 9.14 23.89 3.16
C MET A 312 10.31 23.58 2.22
N GLN A 313 10.56 22.28 1.93
CA GLN A 313 11.63 21.83 1.06
C GLN A 313 11.17 21.58 -0.38
N ARG A 314 9.87 21.67 -0.67
CA ARG A 314 9.36 21.50 -2.03
C ARG A 314 9.91 22.56 -2.96
N MET A 315 10.33 22.09 -4.15
CA MET A 315 10.88 22.93 -5.21
C MET A 315 9.91 23.13 -6.36
N ASP A 316 8.78 22.40 -6.37
CA ASP A 316 7.73 22.50 -7.38
C ASP A 316 6.55 23.35 -6.89
N ASN A 317 5.76 23.86 -7.83
CA ASN A 317 4.54 24.61 -7.59
C ASN A 317 3.28 23.78 -7.91
N LEU A 318 3.39 22.45 -7.94
CA LEU A 318 2.26 21.58 -8.21
C LEU A 318 1.25 21.66 -7.05
N THR A 319 -0.02 21.63 -7.40
CA THR A 319 -1.13 21.82 -6.44
C THR A 319 -1.74 20.52 -5.94
N ASP A 320 -1.18 19.40 -6.33
CA ASP A 320 -1.64 18.04 -5.95
C ASP A 320 -1.02 17.51 -4.66
#